data_019051471f384e58b2b0ff4e3e4af0c2
#
_entry.id   019051471f384e58b2b0ff4e3e4af0c2
#
_cell.length_a   1.000
_cell.length_b   1.000
_cell.length_c   1.000
_cell.angle_alpha   90.00
_cell.angle_beta   90.00
_cell.angle_gamma   90.00
#
_symmetry.space_group_name_H-M   'P 1'
#
loop_
_entity.id
_entity.type
_entity.pdbx_description
1 polymer ?
#
loop_
_entity_poly.entity_id
_entity_poly.type
_entity_poly.pdbx_seq_one_letter_code
_entity_poly.pdbx_strand_id
1 'polypeptide(L)'
;MNRLIVMNMMNMRELINQMLKLTNKKVPVYHMQGSSQYLAEDYGYDSWIAYWSEFAKRPKPTSKYCCPSCRQIKDNIVGGHVMWLDSKECFITPICLECNSRAASDEDFRQTPFFVQYRDLVKFVPKK
;
A
#
# COMPACT_ATOMS: atom_id res chain seq x y z
N MET A 1 -28.32 -20.11 13.24
CA MET A 1 -26.95 -20.43 12.79
C MET A 1 -25.97 -20.07 13.89
N ASN A 2 -25.09 -20.98 14.26
CA ASN A 2 -24.14 -20.70 15.31
C ASN A 2 -22.94 -19.90 14.77
N ARG A 3 -22.16 -19.34 15.68
CA ARG A 3 -21.02 -18.47 15.35
C ARG A 3 -19.95 -19.17 14.51
N LEU A 4 -19.73 -20.46 14.81
CA LEU A 4 -18.71 -21.24 14.09
C LEU A 4 -19.04 -21.36 12.61
N ILE A 5 -20.31 -21.61 12.29
CA ILE A 5 -20.74 -21.73 10.90
C ILE A 5 -20.57 -20.39 10.18
N VAL A 6 -20.92 -19.27 10.83
CA VAL A 6 -20.74 -17.96 10.25
C VAL A 6 -19.27 -17.68 9.96
N MET A 7 -18.36 -18.01 10.87
CA MET A 7 -16.93 -17.84 10.67
C MET A 7 -16.41 -18.68 9.51
N ASN A 8 -16.92 -19.90 9.35
CA ASN A 8 -16.51 -20.76 8.24
C ASN A 8 -16.97 -20.24 6.88
N MET A 9 -17.91 -19.29 6.87
CA MET A 9 -18.36 -18.65 5.63
C MET A 9 -17.50 -17.47 5.23
N MET A 10 -16.57 -17.02 6.08
CA MET A 10 -15.59 -16.03 5.68
C MET A 10 -14.75 -16.61 4.56
N ASN A 11 -14.47 -15.79 3.52
CA ASN A 11 -13.63 -16.30 2.45
C ASN A 11 -12.19 -16.45 2.97
N MET A 12 -11.49 -17.39 2.39
CA MET A 12 -10.13 -17.73 2.80
C MET A 12 -9.19 -16.54 2.67
N ARG A 13 -9.43 -15.68 1.69
CA ARG A 13 -8.62 -14.50 1.46
C ARG A 13 -8.66 -13.51 2.62
N GLU A 14 -9.85 -13.26 3.17
CA GLU A 14 -9.98 -12.38 4.33
C GLU A 14 -9.26 -12.92 5.54
N LEU A 15 -9.34 -14.23 5.75
CA LEU A 15 -8.64 -14.87 6.84
C LEU A 15 -7.13 -14.75 6.70
N ILE A 16 -6.61 -15.01 5.51
CA ILE A 16 -5.19 -14.86 5.21
C ILE A 16 -4.74 -13.42 5.43
N ASN A 17 -5.54 -12.45 4.97
CA ASN A 17 -5.22 -11.03 5.15
C ASN A 17 -5.09 -10.66 6.63
N GLN A 18 -5.99 -11.15 7.46
CA GLN A 18 -5.92 -10.92 8.89
C GLN A 18 -4.69 -11.56 9.52
N MET A 19 -4.35 -12.77 9.09
CA MET A 19 -3.16 -13.46 9.57
C MET A 19 -1.89 -12.71 9.18
N LEU A 20 -1.82 -12.20 7.95
CA LEU A 20 -0.67 -11.44 7.48
C LEU A 20 -0.48 -10.15 8.29
N LYS A 21 -1.57 -9.45 8.63
CA LYS A 21 -1.50 -8.26 9.47
C LYS A 21 -0.95 -8.58 10.85
N LEU A 22 -1.43 -9.66 11.45
CA LEU A 22 -1.03 -10.05 12.80
C LEU A 22 0.43 -10.50 12.88
N THR A 23 0.94 -11.11 11.81
CA THR A 23 2.29 -11.66 11.79
C THR A 23 3.33 -10.69 11.23
N ASN A 24 2.94 -9.48 10.80
CA ASN A 24 3.83 -8.51 10.16
C ASN A 24 4.58 -9.09 8.96
N LYS A 25 3.96 -9.98 8.24
CA LYS A 25 4.57 -10.58 7.06
C LYS A 25 4.85 -9.52 5.99
N LYS A 26 5.95 -9.69 5.29
CA LYS A 26 6.27 -8.87 4.12
C LYS A 26 5.71 -9.55 2.87
N VAL A 27 5.18 -8.74 1.97
CA VAL A 27 4.60 -9.23 0.73
C VAL A 27 5.20 -8.47 -0.45
N PRO A 28 5.33 -9.12 -1.61
CA PRO A 28 5.89 -8.47 -2.79
C PRO A 28 4.87 -7.59 -3.47
N VAL A 29 5.27 -6.38 -3.79
CA VAL A 29 4.46 -5.42 -4.55
C VAL A 29 5.32 -4.78 -5.61
N TYR A 30 4.70 -4.12 -6.57
CA TYR A 30 5.39 -3.30 -7.54
C TYR A 30 4.66 -1.97 -7.70
N HIS A 31 5.36 -0.96 -8.22
CA HIS A 31 4.79 0.35 -8.42
C HIS A 31 3.67 0.30 -9.46
N MET A 32 2.59 1.00 -9.20
CA MET A 32 1.44 1.01 -10.09
C MET A 32 1.66 1.98 -11.25
N GLN A 33 1.41 1.53 -12.48
CA GLN A 33 1.48 2.38 -13.65
C GLN A 33 0.21 3.23 -13.76
N GLY A 34 0.36 4.48 -14.20
CA GLY A 34 -0.77 5.35 -14.47
C GLY A 34 -1.50 5.85 -13.24
N SER A 35 -0.85 5.77 -12.07
CA SER A 35 -1.50 6.17 -10.82
C SER A 35 -1.76 7.68 -10.73
N SER A 36 -1.06 8.49 -11.53
CA SER A 36 -1.23 9.95 -11.51
C SER A 36 -2.65 10.39 -11.91
N GLN A 37 -3.43 9.53 -12.55
CA GLN A 37 -4.82 9.83 -12.87
C GLN A 37 -5.74 9.78 -11.66
N TYR A 38 -5.29 9.22 -10.54
CA TYR A 38 -6.08 9.12 -9.32
C TYR A 38 -5.61 10.16 -8.33
N LEU A 39 -6.50 11.09 -7.99
CA LEU A 39 -6.20 12.20 -7.07
C LEU A 39 -6.80 11.91 -5.70
N ALA A 40 -6.04 12.17 -4.66
CA ALA A 40 -6.51 11.96 -3.30
C ALA A 40 -7.76 12.78 -2.98
N GLU A 41 -7.88 13.97 -3.56
CA GLU A 41 -9.04 14.84 -3.40
C GLU A 41 -10.34 14.15 -3.85
N ASP A 42 -10.28 13.31 -4.86
CA ASP A 42 -11.46 12.56 -5.34
C ASP A 42 -11.95 11.54 -4.32
N TYR A 43 -11.10 11.22 -3.34
CA TYR A 43 -11.42 10.28 -2.25
C TYR A 43 -11.63 11.02 -0.91
N GLY A 44 -11.63 12.36 -0.93
CA GLY A 44 -11.88 13.16 0.25
C GLY A 44 -10.65 13.45 1.12
N TYR A 45 -9.45 13.35 0.56
CA TYR A 45 -8.21 13.56 1.31
C TYR A 45 -7.28 14.53 0.60
N ASP A 46 -6.48 15.28 1.37
CA ASP A 46 -5.54 16.25 0.82
C ASP A 46 -4.36 15.60 0.10
N SER A 47 -4.01 14.38 0.50
CA SER A 47 -2.89 13.66 -0.07
C SER A 47 -3.09 12.16 0.13
N TRP A 48 -2.35 11.36 -0.65
CA TRP A 48 -2.43 9.91 -0.48
C TRP A 48 -1.83 9.44 0.84
N ILE A 49 -0.84 10.15 1.39
CA ILE A 49 -0.30 9.78 2.69
C ILE A 49 -1.31 10.09 3.81
N ALA A 50 -2.15 11.11 3.63
CA ALA A 50 -3.25 11.38 4.56
C ALA A 50 -4.32 10.28 4.50
N TYR A 51 -4.65 9.84 3.29
CA TYR A 51 -5.54 8.69 3.09
C TYR A 51 -4.99 7.45 3.79
N TRP A 52 -3.71 7.17 3.57
CA TRP A 52 -3.04 6.04 4.21
C TRP A 52 -3.12 6.12 5.74
N SER A 53 -2.81 7.30 6.31
CA SER A 53 -2.81 7.49 7.76
C SER A 53 -4.18 7.21 8.37
N GLU A 54 -5.24 7.67 7.70
CA GLU A 54 -6.61 7.46 8.16
C GLU A 54 -6.97 5.97 8.22
N PHE A 55 -6.69 5.23 7.16
CA PHE A 55 -7.11 3.83 7.06
C PHE A 55 -6.14 2.86 7.72
N ALA A 56 -4.86 3.19 7.78
CA ALA A 56 -3.89 2.42 8.54
C ALA A 56 -4.01 2.66 10.05
N LYS A 57 -4.67 3.75 10.43
CA LYS A 57 -4.83 4.18 11.82
C LYS A 57 -3.50 4.37 12.51
N ARG A 58 -2.58 5.01 11.78
CA ARG A 58 -1.25 5.34 12.27
C ARG A 58 -0.87 6.72 11.81
N PRO A 59 0.01 7.43 12.56
CA PRO A 59 0.47 8.77 12.15
C PRO A 59 1.20 8.68 10.81
N LYS A 60 1.15 9.79 10.05
CA LYS A 60 1.99 9.91 8.85
C LYS A 60 3.45 9.83 9.24
N PRO A 61 4.29 9.10 8.47
CA PRO A 61 5.72 9.17 8.70
C PRO A 61 6.22 10.61 8.46
N THR A 62 6.86 11.20 9.47
CA THR A 62 7.28 12.60 9.41
C THR A 62 8.77 12.78 9.15
N SER A 63 9.58 11.85 9.61
CA SER A 63 11.03 11.89 9.38
C SER A 63 11.64 10.53 9.64
N LYS A 64 12.80 10.30 9.03
CA LYS A 64 13.61 9.10 9.28
C LYS A 64 12.83 7.80 9.12
N TYR A 65 12.07 7.72 8.05
CA TYR A 65 11.33 6.52 7.71
C TYR A 65 12.12 5.70 6.67
N CYS A 66 12.19 4.39 6.88
CA CYS A 66 12.87 3.53 5.92
C CYS A 66 11.95 3.22 4.75
N CYS A 67 12.28 3.77 3.57
CA CYS A 67 11.49 3.53 2.37
C CYS A 67 11.63 2.07 1.94
N PRO A 68 10.54 1.32 1.81
CA PRO A 68 10.62 -0.10 1.43
C PRO A 68 11.13 -0.31 0.01
N SER A 69 10.99 0.67 -0.86
CA SER A 69 11.40 0.54 -2.26
C SER A 69 12.92 0.69 -2.43
N CYS A 70 13.52 1.73 -1.85
CA CYS A 70 14.98 1.93 -1.96
C CYS A 70 15.74 1.47 -0.72
N ARG A 71 15.03 1.19 0.38
CA ARG A 71 15.59 0.70 1.64
C ARG A 71 16.53 1.70 2.32
N GLN A 72 16.33 2.98 2.05
CA GLN A 72 17.08 4.07 2.66
C GLN A 72 16.20 4.87 3.60
N ILE A 73 16.82 5.47 4.61
CA ILE A 73 16.12 6.35 5.54
C ILE A 73 15.88 7.68 4.84
N LYS A 74 14.62 8.11 4.82
CA LYS A 74 14.19 9.32 4.10
C LYS A 74 13.28 10.16 4.97
N ASP A 75 13.23 11.46 4.67
CA ASP A 75 12.36 12.42 5.36
C ASP A 75 11.09 12.75 4.56
N ASN A 76 11.17 12.66 3.23
CA ASN A 76 10.08 13.07 2.35
C ASN A 76 9.26 11.86 1.90
N ILE A 77 8.38 11.43 2.78
CA ILE A 77 7.57 10.23 2.56
C ILE A 77 6.20 10.63 2.03
N VAL A 78 5.79 9.96 0.98
CA VAL A 78 4.48 10.18 0.33
C VAL A 78 3.70 8.85 0.29
N GLY A 79 2.42 8.93 -0.01
CA GLY A 79 1.61 7.75 -0.24
C GLY A 79 1.77 7.29 -1.68
N GLY A 80 2.48 6.20 -1.89
CA GLY A 80 2.68 5.65 -3.21
C GLY A 80 1.65 4.60 -3.56
N HIS A 81 1.31 4.52 -4.84
CA HIS A 81 0.40 3.52 -5.35
C HIS A 81 1.17 2.27 -5.73
N VAL A 82 0.78 1.15 -5.17
CA VAL A 82 1.41 -0.14 -5.46
C VAL A 82 0.35 -1.19 -5.75
N MET A 83 0.76 -2.26 -6.41
CA MET A 83 -0.09 -3.40 -6.69
C MET A 83 0.54 -4.63 -6.08
N TRP A 84 -0.29 -5.50 -5.51
CA TRP A 84 0.18 -6.78 -5.02
C TRP A 84 0.52 -7.66 -6.21
N LEU A 85 1.71 -8.25 -6.19
CA LEU A 85 2.22 -9.03 -7.31
C LEU A 85 1.27 -10.16 -7.73
N ASP A 86 0.61 -10.79 -6.76
CA ASP A 86 -0.22 -11.98 -7.00
C ASP A 86 -1.65 -11.68 -7.42
N SER A 87 -2.18 -10.49 -7.16
CA SER A 87 -3.63 -10.26 -7.31
C SER A 87 -4.02 -9.02 -8.08
N LYS A 88 -3.08 -8.15 -8.41
CA LYS A 88 -3.33 -6.85 -9.06
C LYS A 88 -4.24 -5.93 -8.25
N GLU A 89 -4.44 -6.22 -6.96
CA GLU A 89 -5.14 -5.28 -6.08
C GLU A 89 -4.28 -4.06 -5.83
N CYS A 90 -4.93 -2.90 -5.73
CA CYS A 90 -4.26 -1.62 -5.59
C CYS A 90 -4.22 -1.17 -4.14
N PHE A 91 -3.07 -0.66 -3.72
CA PHE A 91 -2.84 -0.23 -2.34
C PHE A 91 -2.06 1.08 -2.31
N ILE A 92 -2.21 1.80 -1.20
CA ILE A 92 -1.35 2.94 -0.87
C ILE A 92 -0.41 2.48 0.23
N THR A 93 0.87 2.82 0.10
CA THR A 93 1.87 2.54 1.13
C THR A 93 2.88 3.70 1.18
N PRO A 94 3.46 3.98 2.37
CA PRO A 94 4.47 5.05 2.46
C PRO A 94 5.74 4.66 1.71
N ILE A 95 6.18 5.53 0.81
CA ILE A 95 7.46 5.42 0.10
C ILE A 95 8.06 6.81 -0.02
N CYS A 96 9.36 6.90 -0.32
CA CYS A 96 9.97 8.21 -0.49
C CYS A 96 9.57 8.85 -1.82
N LEU A 97 9.61 10.17 -1.84
CA LEU A 97 9.22 10.93 -3.04
C LEU A 97 10.07 10.56 -4.25
N GLU A 98 11.37 10.33 -4.04
CA GLU A 98 12.28 9.97 -5.14
C GLU A 98 11.89 8.66 -5.80
N CYS A 99 11.55 7.64 -5.02
CA CYS A 99 11.09 6.36 -5.57
C CYS A 99 9.76 6.53 -6.28
N ASN A 100 8.85 7.30 -5.69
CA ASN A 100 7.55 7.55 -6.30
C ASN A 100 7.70 8.26 -7.66
N SER A 101 8.58 9.24 -7.72
CA SER A 101 8.84 9.97 -8.96
C SER A 101 9.56 9.11 -9.99
N ARG A 102 10.54 8.32 -9.56
CA ARG A 102 11.28 7.43 -10.45
C ARG A 102 10.36 6.38 -11.07
N ALA A 103 9.41 5.87 -10.33
CA ALA A 103 8.47 4.88 -10.85
C ALA A 103 7.64 5.40 -12.01
N ALA A 104 7.41 6.72 -12.07
CA ALA A 104 6.64 7.33 -13.16
C ALA A 104 7.40 7.36 -14.48
N SER A 105 8.74 7.43 -14.44
CA SER A 105 9.57 7.65 -15.64
C SER A 105 10.49 6.49 -15.99
N ASP A 106 10.72 5.56 -15.07
CA ASP A 106 11.66 4.44 -15.25
C ASP A 106 10.88 3.13 -15.21
N GLU A 107 10.64 2.56 -16.39
CA GLU A 107 9.84 1.36 -16.52
C GLU A 107 10.45 0.17 -15.81
N ASP A 108 11.76 -0.01 -15.93
CA ASP A 108 12.44 -1.14 -15.29
C ASP A 108 12.32 -1.04 -13.76
N PHE A 109 12.50 0.17 -13.22
CA PHE A 109 12.32 0.39 -11.80
C PHE A 109 10.89 0.11 -11.36
N ARG A 110 9.91 0.60 -12.12
CA ARG A 110 8.48 0.42 -11.82
C ARG A 110 8.09 -1.05 -11.78
N GLN A 111 8.67 -1.86 -12.66
CA GLN A 111 8.33 -3.27 -12.77
C GLN A 111 9.14 -4.17 -11.83
N THR A 112 10.12 -3.61 -11.10
CA THR A 112 10.92 -4.38 -10.15
C THR A 112 10.17 -4.51 -8.83
N PRO A 113 9.85 -5.74 -8.39
CA PRO A 113 9.14 -5.91 -7.12
C PRO A 113 9.98 -5.50 -5.92
N PHE A 114 9.29 -5.07 -4.88
CA PHE A 114 9.91 -4.81 -3.58
C PHE A 114 8.97 -5.30 -2.48
N PHE A 115 9.49 -5.44 -1.27
CA PHE A 115 8.72 -6.03 -0.17
C PHE A 115 8.26 -4.96 0.79
N VAL A 116 6.97 -5.03 1.19
CA VAL A 116 6.41 -4.17 2.23
C VAL A 116 5.74 -5.04 3.28
N GLN A 117 5.68 -4.54 4.51
CA GLN A 117 4.89 -5.21 5.54
C GLN A 117 3.42 -5.11 5.16
N TYR A 118 2.71 -6.22 5.24
CA TYR A 118 1.31 -6.25 4.84
C TYR A 118 0.47 -5.19 5.58
N ARG A 119 0.75 -4.97 6.85
CA ARG A 119 0.02 -3.98 7.66
C ARG A 119 0.20 -2.54 7.15
N ASP A 120 1.22 -2.28 6.33
CA ASP A 120 1.47 -0.97 5.76
C ASP A 120 0.73 -0.75 4.44
N LEU A 121 0.00 -1.73 3.96
CA LEU A 121 -0.78 -1.62 2.73
C LEU A 121 -2.22 -1.21 3.06
N VAL A 122 -2.66 -0.10 2.51
CA VAL A 122 -4.04 0.37 2.63
C VAL A 122 -4.69 0.24 1.25
N LYS A 123 -5.73 -0.57 1.19
CA LYS A 123 -6.41 -0.83 -0.06
C LYS A 123 -7.13 0.43 -0.57
N PHE A 124 -7.06 0.65 -1.88
CA PHE A 124 -7.93 1.64 -2.50
C PHE A 124 -8.53 1.05 -3.78
N VAL A 125 -9.74 1.49 -4.09
CA VAL A 125 -10.44 1.04 -5.28
C VAL A 125 -10.43 2.20 -6.27
N PRO A 126 -9.76 2.04 -7.44
CA PRO A 126 -9.75 3.11 -8.44
C PRO A 126 -11.16 3.48 -8.87
N LYS A 127 -11.44 4.76 -8.89
CA LYS A 127 -12.70 5.30 -9.42
C LYS A 127 -12.50 5.65 -10.89
N LYS A 128 -13.47 5.33 -11.68
CA LYS A 128 -13.45 5.69 -13.10
C LYS A 128 -13.94 7.11 -13.32
#